data_7f059221cb8d89ef22a2f34245df9c6e
#
_entry.id   7f059221cb8d89ef22a2f34245df9c6e
#
_cell.length_a   1.000
_cell.length_b   1.000
_cell.length_c   1.000
_cell.angle_alpha   90.00
_cell.angle_beta   90.00
_cell.angle_gamma   90.00
#
_symmetry.space_group_name_H-M   'P 1'
#
loop_
_entity.id
_entity.type
_entity.pdbx_description
1 polymer ?
#
loop_
_entity_poly.entity_id
_entity_poly.type
_entity_poly.pdbx_seq_one_letter_code
_entity_poly.pdbx_strand_id
1 'polypeptide(L)'
;LITKPELLRTRFSRLFEHFGKEVDGSHLAGRYQHFLSQQGQELPQAHAILSNVKDRGHKIYAATNGVSYIQRGRLQASSILPFFDDVFISDEVGAHKPSTDFFDKIANQVHDFHPSSALMIGDSLTADIQGGNNAGIDSVWFNPSNLVNETPAVPTYQVKSYEEILKILSK
;
A
#
# COMPACT_ATOMS: atom_id res chain seq x y z
N LEU A 1 -12.95 13.44 17.61
CA LEU A 1 -12.18 12.96 16.46
C LEU A 1 -13.09 12.88 15.24
N ILE A 2 -12.64 13.41 14.10
CA ILE A 2 -13.36 13.32 12.82
C ILE A 2 -13.21 11.92 12.21
N THR A 3 -14.26 11.39 11.61
CA THR A 3 -14.21 10.11 10.91
C THR A 3 -13.53 10.24 9.54
N LYS A 4 -12.97 9.12 9.01
CA LYS A 4 -12.35 9.12 7.67
C LYS A 4 -13.32 9.59 6.57
N PRO A 5 -14.58 9.11 6.47
CA PRO A 5 -15.54 9.61 5.47
C PRO A 5 -15.81 11.11 5.59
N GLU A 6 -15.97 11.60 6.82
CA GLU A 6 -16.19 13.01 7.06
C GLU A 6 -14.97 13.87 6.67
N LEU A 7 -13.76 13.43 7.02
CA LEU A 7 -12.53 14.09 6.60
C LEU A 7 -12.42 14.15 5.06
N LEU A 8 -12.68 13.04 4.38
CA LEU A 8 -12.61 12.97 2.92
C LEU A 8 -13.59 13.94 2.24
N ARG A 9 -14.78 14.12 2.81
CA ARG A 9 -15.80 15.04 2.30
C ARG A 9 -15.49 16.50 2.61
N THR A 10 -14.97 16.80 3.81
CA THR A 10 -14.86 18.18 4.32
C THR A 10 -13.47 18.79 4.21
N ARG A 11 -12.45 18.04 3.73
CA ARG A 11 -11.04 18.47 3.70
C ARG A 11 -10.82 19.83 3.00
N PHE A 12 -11.52 20.07 1.90
CA PHE A 12 -11.38 21.33 1.15
C PHE A 12 -12.14 22.48 1.80
N SER A 13 -13.33 22.24 2.35
CA SER A 13 -14.05 23.26 3.13
C SER A 13 -13.19 23.73 4.31
N ARG A 14 -12.62 22.79 5.06
CA ARG A 14 -11.70 23.09 6.19
C ARG A 14 -10.43 23.80 5.76
N LEU A 15 -9.87 23.44 4.57
CA LEU A 15 -8.71 24.13 4.02
C LEU A 15 -9.04 25.60 3.70
N PHE A 16 -10.17 25.85 3.06
CA PHE A 16 -10.59 27.22 2.75
C PHE A 16 -10.93 28.03 4.01
N GLU A 17 -11.59 27.41 4.97
CA GLU A 17 -11.88 28.01 6.29
C GLU A 17 -10.58 28.45 6.99
N HIS A 18 -9.52 27.64 6.95
CA HIS A 18 -8.20 28.02 7.49
C HIS A 18 -7.64 29.30 6.84
N PHE A 19 -7.97 29.58 5.60
CA PHE A 19 -7.60 30.80 4.88
C PHE A 19 -8.68 31.90 4.95
N GLY A 20 -9.64 31.77 5.87
CA GLY A 20 -10.70 32.78 6.08
C GLY A 20 -11.75 32.83 4.99
N LYS A 21 -11.92 31.75 4.22
CA LYS A 21 -12.91 31.65 3.15
C LYS A 21 -13.95 30.58 3.47
N GLU A 22 -15.22 30.92 3.39
CA GLU A 22 -16.33 29.97 3.49
C GLU A 22 -16.68 29.43 2.11
N VAL A 23 -16.35 28.16 1.87
CA VAL A 23 -16.57 27.47 0.57
C VAL A 23 -17.06 26.06 0.83
N ASP A 24 -18.13 25.65 0.14
CA ASP A 24 -18.49 24.23 0.07
C ASP A 24 -17.45 23.48 -0.78
N GLY A 25 -16.52 22.81 -0.11
CA GLY A 25 -15.46 22.03 -0.74
C GLY A 25 -15.87 20.60 -1.13
N SER A 26 -17.14 20.20 -0.95
CA SER A 26 -17.60 18.83 -1.21
C SER A 26 -17.45 18.42 -2.67
N HIS A 27 -17.78 19.33 -3.60
CA HIS A 27 -17.57 19.10 -5.05
C HIS A 27 -16.08 18.92 -5.40
N LEU A 28 -15.20 19.75 -4.81
CA LEU A 28 -13.74 19.62 -5.00
C LEU A 28 -13.23 18.31 -4.42
N ALA A 29 -13.76 17.86 -3.27
CA ALA A 29 -13.42 16.59 -2.67
C ALA A 29 -13.77 15.41 -3.59
N GLY A 30 -14.95 15.41 -4.17
CA GLY A 30 -15.39 14.40 -5.14
C GLY A 30 -14.52 14.37 -6.39
N ARG A 31 -14.27 15.54 -7.00
CA ARG A 31 -13.38 15.64 -8.17
C ARG A 31 -11.97 15.17 -7.87
N TYR A 32 -11.41 15.55 -6.73
CA TYR A 32 -10.08 15.10 -6.32
C TYR A 32 -9.99 13.59 -6.21
N GLN A 33 -10.96 12.93 -5.56
CA GLN A 33 -11.00 11.48 -5.48
C GLN A 33 -11.13 10.83 -6.87
N HIS A 34 -11.97 11.40 -7.73
CA HIS A 34 -12.13 10.93 -9.11
C HIS A 34 -10.82 11.02 -9.90
N PHE A 35 -10.12 12.16 -9.86
CA PHE A 35 -8.83 12.29 -10.53
C PHE A 35 -7.78 11.33 -9.95
N LEU A 36 -7.76 11.15 -8.63
CA LEU A 36 -6.85 10.16 -8.02
C LEU A 36 -7.13 8.74 -8.51
N SER A 37 -8.39 8.36 -8.68
CA SER A 37 -8.76 7.02 -9.14
C SER A 37 -8.36 6.74 -10.60
N GLN A 38 -8.11 7.78 -11.38
CA GLN A 38 -7.68 7.66 -12.78
C GLN A 38 -6.14 7.65 -12.94
N GLN A 39 -5.39 7.80 -11.86
CA GLN A 39 -3.93 7.89 -11.90
C GLN A 39 -3.31 6.50 -11.88
N GLY A 40 -2.95 5.99 -13.04
CA GLY A 40 -2.28 4.70 -13.23
C GLY A 40 -0.75 4.80 -13.35
N GLN A 41 -0.13 5.92 -12.88
CA GLN A 41 1.32 6.06 -12.97
C GLN A 41 2.04 5.01 -12.14
N GLU A 42 3.03 4.41 -12.78
CA GLU A 42 3.89 3.39 -12.22
C GLU A 42 5.27 3.96 -11.91
N LEU A 43 5.91 3.38 -10.90
CA LEU A 43 7.33 3.65 -10.66
C LEU A 43 8.16 3.06 -11.81
N PRO A 44 9.27 3.69 -12.19
CA PRO A 44 10.18 3.12 -13.19
C PRO A 44 10.55 1.69 -12.83
N GLN A 45 10.54 0.79 -13.82
CA GLN A 45 10.84 -0.65 -13.67
C GLN A 45 9.80 -1.49 -12.87
N ALA A 46 8.68 -0.92 -12.42
CA ALA A 46 7.67 -1.67 -11.66
C ALA A 46 7.16 -2.90 -12.43
N HIS A 47 6.87 -2.76 -13.72
CA HIS A 47 6.47 -3.89 -14.57
C HIS A 47 7.56 -4.97 -14.64
N ALA A 48 8.82 -4.58 -14.82
CA ALA A 48 9.93 -5.52 -14.97
C ALA A 48 10.18 -6.35 -13.69
N ILE A 49 10.11 -5.72 -12.51
CA ILE A 49 10.28 -6.46 -11.26
C ILE A 49 9.11 -7.42 -11.02
N LEU A 50 7.86 -6.98 -11.22
CA LEU A 50 6.70 -7.84 -11.01
C LEU A 50 6.70 -9.04 -11.95
N SER A 51 7.03 -8.85 -13.26
CA SER A 51 7.22 -9.94 -14.20
C SER A 51 8.27 -10.92 -13.71
N ASN A 52 9.45 -10.44 -13.32
CA ASN A 52 10.53 -11.29 -12.85
C ASN A 52 10.15 -12.12 -11.60
N VAL A 53 9.40 -11.52 -10.68
CA VAL A 53 8.88 -12.21 -9.47
C VAL A 53 7.89 -13.31 -9.86
N LYS A 54 6.97 -13.03 -10.80
CA LYS A 54 6.03 -14.05 -11.34
C LYS A 54 6.75 -15.19 -12.07
N ASP A 55 7.73 -14.87 -12.89
CA ASP A 55 8.52 -15.86 -13.66
C ASP A 55 9.28 -16.83 -12.74
N ARG A 56 9.58 -16.42 -11.51
CA ARG A 56 10.17 -17.27 -10.46
C ARG A 56 9.12 -18.10 -9.70
N GLY A 57 7.85 -18.02 -10.06
CA GLY A 57 6.77 -18.80 -9.46
C GLY A 57 6.21 -18.23 -8.15
N HIS A 58 6.56 -17.00 -7.76
CA HIS A 58 5.98 -16.37 -6.59
C HIS A 58 4.57 -15.86 -6.86
N LYS A 59 3.70 -15.98 -5.85
CA LYS A 59 2.42 -15.29 -5.80
C LYS A 59 2.63 -13.84 -5.34
N ILE A 60 1.93 -12.90 -5.95
CA ILE A 60 2.05 -11.48 -5.65
C ILE A 60 0.69 -10.93 -5.21
N TYR A 61 0.66 -10.30 -4.06
CA TYR A 61 -0.54 -9.69 -3.49
C TYR A 61 -0.32 -8.19 -3.28
N ALA A 62 -1.26 -7.37 -3.72
CA ALA A 62 -1.24 -5.96 -3.36
C ALA A 62 -1.93 -5.76 -2.00
N ALA A 63 -1.24 -5.15 -1.04
CA ALA A 63 -1.75 -4.84 0.28
C ALA A 63 -1.66 -3.33 0.53
N THR A 64 -2.78 -2.60 0.45
CA THR A 64 -2.77 -1.13 0.45
C THR A 64 -3.74 -0.52 1.46
N ASN A 65 -3.26 0.50 2.20
CA ASN A 65 -4.14 1.36 2.98
C ASN A 65 -4.74 2.44 2.06
N GLY A 66 -6.07 2.42 1.90
CA GLY A 66 -6.70 3.41 1.02
C GLY A 66 -8.22 3.33 0.96
N VAL A 67 -8.79 4.17 0.10
CA VAL A 67 -10.20 4.15 -0.28
C VAL A 67 -10.37 3.20 -1.46
N SER A 68 -11.31 2.26 -1.38
CA SER A 68 -11.49 1.20 -2.38
C SER A 68 -11.64 1.77 -3.80
N TYR A 69 -12.54 2.70 -4.00
CA TYR A 69 -12.75 3.35 -5.29
C TYR A 69 -11.47 3.92 -5.91
N ILE A 70 -10.64 4.58 -5.10
CA ILE A 70 -9.39 5.19 -5.57
C ILE A 70 -8.37 4.10 -5.93
N GLN A 71 -8.13 3.13 -5.03
CA GLN A 71 -7.10 2.11 -5.25
C GLN A 71 -7.46 1.17 -6.38
N ARG A 72 -8.73 0.76 -6.49
CA ARG A 72 -9.21 -0.05 -7.62
C ARG A 72 -9.05 0.70 -8.95
N GLY A 73 -9.46 1.98 -9.00
CA GLY A 73 -9.32 2.79 -10.21
C GLY A 73 -7.86 2.97 -10.64
N ARG A 74 -6.95 3.25 -9.69
CA ARG A 74 -5.50 3.36 -9.97
C ARG A 74 -4.91 2.07 -10.53
N LEU A 75 -5.25 0.93 -9.95
CA LEU A 75 -4.78 -0.36 -10.44
C LEU A 75 -5.35 -0.68 -11.81
N GLN A 76 -6.63 -0.41 -12.06
CA GLN A 76 -7.26 -0.60 -13.37
C GLN A 76 -6.65 0.29 -14.46
N ALA A 77 -6.22 1.51 -14.10
CA ALA A 77 -5.56 2.43 -15.02
C ALA A 77 -4.06 2.13 -15.24
N SER A 78 -3.49 1.18 -14.47
CA SER A 78 -2.08 0.78 -14.57
C SER A 78 -1.91 -0.52 -15.37
N SER A 79 -0.70 -0.76 -15.89
CA SER A 79 -0.35 -2.01 -16.55
C SER A 79 0.05 -3.14 -15.59
N ILE A 80 0.18 -2.84 -14.29
CA ILE A 80 0.68 -3.81 -13.30
C ILE A 80 -0.42 -4.66 -12.65
N LEU A 81 -1.70 -4.31 -12.81
CA LEU A 81 -2.81 -5.08 -12.23
C LEU A 81 -2.76 -6.58 -12.53
N PRO A 82 -2.43 -7.05 -13.76
CA PRO A 82 -2.41 -8.47 -14.09
C PRO A 82 -1.35 -9.30 -13.34
N PHE A 83 -0.37 -8.67 -12.70
CA PHE A 83 0.65 -9.39 -11.93
C PHE A 83 0.16 -9.83 -10.56
N PHE A 84 -0.88 -9.19 -10.02
CA PHE A 84 -1.38 -9.52 -8.69
C PHE A 84 -2.34 -10.71 -8.73
N ASP A 85 -2.08 -11.69 -7.88
CA ASP A 85 -2.99 -12.83 -7.68
C ASP A 85 -4.24 -12.38 -6.91
N ASP A 86 -4.10 -11.38 -6.00
CA ASP A 86 -5.24 -10.69 -5.40
C ASP A 86 -4.82 -9.29 -4.89
N VAL A 87 -5.82 -8.47 -4.54
CA VAL A 87 -5.65 -7.08 -4.09
C VAL A 87 -6.45 -6.84 -2.81
N PHE A 88 -5.75 -6.57 -1.73
CA PHE A 88 -6.30 -6.30 -0.41
C PHE A 88 -6.25 -4.81 -0.09
N ILE A 89 -7.40 -4.17 -0.10
CA ILE A 89 -7.56 -2.74 0.20
C ILE A 89 -8.17 -2.60 1.59
N SER A 90 -7.55 -1.80 2.47
CA SER A 90 -7.98 -1.65 3.86
C SER A 90 -9.47 -1.29 4.03
N ASP A 91 -10.03 -0.55 3.10
CA ASP A 91 -11.45 -0.16 3.07
C ASP A 91 -12.38 -1.37 2.85
N GLU A 92 -11.96 -2.33 2.03
CA GLU A 92 -12.68 -3.59 1.73
C GLU A 92 -12.44 -4.65 2.80
N VAL A 93 -11.20 -4.76 3.29
CA VAL A 93 -10.81 -5.69 4.36
C VAL A 93 -11.45 -5.32 5.69
N GLY A 94 -11.79 -4.02 5.89
CA GLY A 94 -12.33 -3.51 7.15
C GLY A 94 -11.29 -3.47 8.27
N ALA A 95 -10.01 -3.44 7.91
CA ALA A 95 -8.85 -3.26 8.80
C ALA A 95 -7.73 -2.61 8.00
N HIS A 96 -6.69 -2.07 8.66
CA HIS A 96 -5.60 -1.37 7.99
C HIS A 96 -4.24 -1.72 8.61
N LYS A 97 -3.20 -1.69 7.79
CA LYS A 97 -1.83 -1.81 8.26
C LYS A 97 -1.51 -0.65 9.23
N PRO A 98 -0.81 -0.87 10.34
CA PRO A 98 -0.05 -2.06 10.72
C PRO A 98 -0.81 -3.05 11.63
N SER A 99 -2.16 -3.02 11.70
CA SER A 99 -2.94 -3.91 12.56
C SER A 99 -2.77 -5.37 12.13
N THR A 100 -2.61 -6.29 13.09
CA THR A 100 -2.63 -7.75 12.86
C THR A 100 -3.94 -8.19 12.23
N ASP A 101 -5.08 -7.58 12.60
CA ASP A 101 -6.40 -7.88 12.03
C ASP A 101 -6.43 -7.76 10.49
N PHE A 102 -5.65 -6.82 9.92
CA PHE A 102 -5.52 -6.71 8.46
C PHE A 102 -4.85 -7.96 7.87
N PHE A 103 -3.74 -8.40 8.46
CA PHE A 103 -2.99 -9.57 7.98
C PHE A 103 -3.71 -10.89 8.26
N ASP A 104 -4.40 -11.01 9.40
CA ASP A 104 -5.23 -12.17 9.74
C ASP A 104 -6.37 -12.37 8.73
N LYS A 105 -7.03 -11.28 8.32
CA LYS A 105 -8.08 -11.32 7.29
C LYS A 105 -7.54 -11.68 5.92
N ILE A 106 -6.32 -11.25 5.56
CA ILE A 106 -5.64 -11.67 4.33
C ILE A 106 -5.29 -13.16 4.41
N ALA A 107 -4.69 -13.59 5.50
CA ALA A 107 -4.29 -14.98 5.71
C ALA A 107 -5.47 -15.95 5.55
N ASN A 108 -6.67 -15.56 6.01
CA ASN A 108 -7.88 -16.36 5.85
C ASN A 108 -8.41 -16.43 4.40
N GLN A 109 -7.95 -15.57 3.51
CA GLN A 109 -8.38 -15.52 2.10
C GLN A 109 -7.32 -16.11 1.15
N VAL A 110 -6.05 -16.08 1.54
CA VAL A 110 -4.95 -16.61 0.74
C VAL A 110 -4.75 -18.09 1.06
N HIS A 111 -5.00 -18.96 0.07
CA HIS A 111 -4.78 -20.40 0.23
C HIS A 111 -3.28 -20.68 0.50
N ASP A 112 -3.01 -21.54 1.46
CA ASP A 112 -1.66 -21.93 1.89
C ASP A 112 -0.78 -20.77 2.40
N PHE A 113 -1.40 -19.73 2.98
CA PHE A 113 -0.65 -18.65 3.60
C PHE A 113 0.07 -19.13 4.86
N HIS A 114 1.38 -18.88 4.90
CA HIS A 114 2.21 -19.04 6.10
C HIS A 114 3.11 -17.81 6.27
N PRO A 115 3.17 -17.20 7.47
CA PRO A 115 4.06 -16.05 7.71
C PRO A 115 5.51 -16.31 7.32
N SER A 116 6.02 -17.54 7.57
CA SER A 116 7.40 -17.94 7.26
C SER A 116 7.71 -18.08 5.75
N SER A 117 6.69 -18.11 4.89
CA SER A 117 6.84 -18.16 3.43
C SER A 117 6.35 -16.87 2.76
N ALA A 118 5.99 -15.87 3.55
CA ALA A 118 5.54 -14.57 3.09
C ALA A 118 6.62 -13.50 3.30
N LEU A 119 6.64 -12.50 2.44
CA LEU A 119 7.53 -11.36 2.54
C LEU A 119 6.73 -10.07 2.31
N MET A 120 6.73 -9.18 3.30
CA MET A 120 6.12 -7.86 3.16
C MET A 120 7.14 -6.89 2.56
N ILE A 121 6.83 -6.32 1.40
CA ILE A 121 7.69 -5.33 0.73
C ILE A 121 6.95 -4.00 0.70
N GLY A 122 7.57 -2.95 1.23
CA GLY A 122 6.96 -1.62 1.24
C GLY A 122 7.92 -0.51 1.60
N ASP A 123 7.46 0.73 1.44
CA ASP A 123 8.23 1.95 1.73
C ASP A 123 7.87 2.56 3.09
N SER A 124 6.72 2.20 3.66
CA SER A 124 6.26 2.77 4.91
C SER A 124 6.72 1.97 6.12
N LEU A 125 7.62 2.54 6.92
CA LEU A 125 8.05 1.94 8.19
C LEU A 125 6.88 1.70 9.15
N THR A 126 5.97 2.67 9.26
CA THR A 126 4.86 2.62 10.24
C THR A 126 3.66 1.78 9.78
N ALA A 127 3.51 1.53 8.49
CA ALA A 127 2.43 0.71 7.96
C ALA A 127 2.92 -0.67 7.51
N ASP A 128 3.89 -0.72 6.59
CA ASP A 128 4.31 -1.96 5.95
C ASP A 128 5.25 -2.77 6.85
N ILE A 129 6.32 -2.13 7.30
CA ILE A 129 7.35 -2.82 8.09
C ILE A 129 6.83 -3.16 9.47
N GLN A 130 6.22 -2.19 10.16
CA GLN A 130 5.57 -2.45 11.44
C GLN A 130 4.45 -3.49 11.31
N GLY A 131 3.71 -3.48 10.18
CA GLY A 131 2.68 -4.47 9.91
C GLY A 131 3.26 -5.87 9.74
N GLY A 132 4.34 -6.03 8.98
CA GLY A 132 5.08 -7.29 8.86
C GLY A 132 5.59 -7.77 10.22
N ASN A 133 6.21 -6.89 11.02
CA ASN A 133 6.67 -7.22 12.37
C ASN A 133 5.53 -7.73 13.26
N ASN A 134 4.38 -7.03 13.25
CA ASN A 134 3.22 -7.40 14.07
C ASN A 134 2.61 -8.75 13.64
N ALA A 135 2.67 -9.06 12.35
CA ALA A 135 2.14 -10.31 11.77
C ALA A 135 3.16 -11.47 11.76
N GLY A 136 4.38 -11.26 12.22
CA GLY A 136 5.45 -12.28 12.18
C GLY A 136 5.92 -12.62 10.77
N ILE A 137 5.78 -11.68 9.82
CA ILE A 137 6.19 -11.80 8.42
C ILE A 137 7.51 -11.06 8.23
N ASP A 138 8.47 -11.66 7.55
CA ASP A 138 9.70 -11.00 7.14
C ASP A 138 9.38 -9.77 6.27
N SER A 139 10.19 -8.72 6.42
CA SER A 139 9.91 -7.45 5.75
C SER A 139 11.12 -6.86 5.03
N VAL A 140 10.85 -6.27 3.89
CA VAL A 140 11.81 -5.50 3.08
C VAL A 140 11.38 -4.03 3.07
N TRP A 141 12.19 -3.19 3.67
CA TRP A 141 12.01 -1.75 3.56
C TRP A 141 12.63 -1.23 2.27
N PHE A 142 11.78 -0.83 1.31
CA PHE A 142 12.21 -0.17 0.09
C PHE A 142 12.53 1.30 0.37
N ASN A 143 13.82 1.63 0.45
CA ASN A 143 14.33 2.94 0.88
C ASN A 143 15.35 3.53 -0.13
N PRO A 144 14.91 3.88 -1.34
CA PRO A 144 15.80 4.40 -2.37
C PRO A 144 16.45 5.75 -1.99
N SER A 145 15.80 6.51 -1.12
CA SER A 145 16.29 7.83 -0.65
C SER A 145 17.24 7.73 0.54
N ASN A 146 17.53 6.51 1.04
CA ASN A 146 18.42 6.28 2.19
C ASN A 146 18.01 7.07 3.46
N LEU A 147 16.71 7.11 3.74
CA LEU A 147 16.17 7.75 4.94
C LEU A 147 16.63 7.02 6.20
N VAL A 148 16.76 7.75 7.30
CA VAL A 148 17.03 7.17 8.62
C VAL A 148 15.73 6.62 9.19
N ASN A 149 15.79 5.43 9.80
CA ASN A 149 14.66 4.89 10.54
C ASN A 149 14.59 5.53 11.93
N GLU A 150 13.59 6.37 12.14
CA GLU A 150 13.29 7.02 13.43
C GLU A 150 12.11 6.34 14.15
N THR A 151 11.68 5.16 13.71
CA THR A 151 10.53 4.41 14.24
C THR A 151 11.00 3.13 14.95
N PRO A 152 10.16 2.51 15.78
CA PRO A 152 10.47 1.21 16.38
C PRO A 152 10.38 0.03 15.41
N ALA A 153 9.91 0.22 14.17
CA ALA A 153 9.79 -0.85 13.19
C ALA A 153 11.17 -1.37 12.77
N VAL A 154 11.34 -2.69 12.74
CA VAL A 154 12.61 -3.35 12.41
C VAL A 154 12.45 -4.12 11.11
N PRO A 155 12.94 -3.60 9.96
CA PRO A 155 12.92 -4.36 8.72
C PRO A 155 13.87 -5.57 8.79
N THR A 156 13.46 -6.72 8.25
CA THR A 156 14.36 -7.88 8.05
C THR A 156 15.45 -7.53 7.03
N TYR A 157 15.07 -6.79 6.00
CA TYR A 157 15.98 -6.28 4.97
C TYR A 157 15.66 -4.81 4.66
N GLN A 158 16.73 -4.06 4.34
CA GLN A 158 16.60 -2.72 3.76
C GLN A 158 17.27 -2.71 2.39
N VAL A 159 16.58 -2.16 1.39
CA VAL A 159 17.04 -2.13 0.00
C VAL A 159 16.80 -0.76 -0.63
N LYS A 160 17.60 -0.43 -1.65
CA LYS A 160 17.50 0.83 -2.39
C LYS A 160 17.05 0.66 -3.82
N SER A 161 17.07 -0.57 -4.33
CA SER A 161 16.70 -0.88 -5.71
C SER A 161 15.90 -2.17 -5.82
N TYR A 162 15.24 -2.34 -6.95
CA TYR A 162 14.50 -3.56 -7.26
C TYR A 162 15.42 -4.77 -7.47
N GLU A 163 16.64 -4.56 -7.97
CA GLU A 163 17.65 -5.62 -8.12
C GLU A 163 18.04 -6.23 -6.78
N GLU A 164 18.08 -5.43 -5.72
CA GLU A 164 18.35 -5.91 -4.35
C GLU A 164 17.18 -6.77 -3.83
N ILE A 165 15.93 -6.40 -4.15
CA ILE A 165 14.75 -7.24 -3.84
C ILE A 165 14.88 -8.60 -4.55
N LEU A 166 15.21 -8.61 -5.84
CA LEU A 166 15.35 -9.85 -6.62
C LEU A 166 16.46 -10.76 -6.09
N LYS A 167 17.53 -10.20 -5.50
CA LYS A 167 18.58 -10.99 -4.82
C LYS A 167 18.09 -11.63 -3.52
N ILE A 168 17.22 -10.97 -2.78
CA ILE A 168 16.60 -11.54 -1.58
C ILE A 168 15.71 -12.73 -1.95
N LEU A 169 14.90 -12.59 -3.00
CA LEU A 169 13.99 -13.62 -3.50
C LEU A 169 14.70 -14.80 -4.19
N SER A 170 16.02 -14.74 -4.38
CA SER A 170 16.83 -15.82 -4.98
C SER A 170 17.47 -16.75 -3.94
N LYS A 171 17.28 -16.47 -2.65
CA LYS A 171 17.79 -17.28 -1.52
C LYS A 171 16.79 -18.35 -1.14
#